data_55ab9d067de28c63372fc84a06773232
#
_entry.id   55ab9d067de28c63372fc84a06773232
#
_cell.length_a   1.000
_cell.length_b   1.000
_cell.length_c   1.000
_cell.angle_alpha   90.00
_cell.angle_beta   90.00
_cell.angle_gamma   90.00
#
_symmetry.space_group_name_H-M   'P 1'
#
loop_
_entity.id
_entity.type
_entity.pdbx_description
1 polymer ?
#
loop_
_entity_poly.entity_id
_entity_poly.type
_entity_poly.pdbx_seq_one_letter_code
_entity_poly.pdbx_strand_id
1 'polypeptide(L)'
;EGALEVLTDPSDPVAMVLRQKCRFHIVPNCNPDGSRRGHLRTNAAGTNLNREWAEPSAEASPEVLAIRNAMDATGVHFAMDVHGDEAIPAVFLAGFEGIPSWSDEQGERYYRYERILDRRTPDFQTKLGYPKTGSGKANLTISTNQVAERFGCTAMTLEMPYKDLVDLPEPAQGWSPERCKLLARDCLAALVEWLDGEEG
;
A
#
# COMPACT_ATOMS: atom_id res chain seq x y z
N GLU A 1 0.79 -0.60 -12.24
CA GLU A 1 0.76 -0.11 -13.64
C GLU A 1 0.12 1.26 -13.69
N GLY A 2 -1.17 1.44 -13.30
CA GLY A 2 -1.88 2.72 -13.37
C GLY A 2 -1.17 3.89 -12.70
N ALA A 3 -0.55 3.68 -11.53
CA ALA A 3 0.24 4.73 -10.88
C ALA A 3 1.45 5.17 -11.72
N LEU A 4 2.12 4.24 -12.40
CA LEU A 4 3.23 4.56 -13.29
C LEU A 4 2.76 5.32 -14.53
N GLU A 5 1.64 4.91 -15.12
CA GLU A 5 1.03 5.61 -16.26
C GLU A 5 0.74 7.07 -15.92
N VAL A 6 0.10 7.33 -14.76
CA VAL A 6 -0.18 8.70 -14.29
C VAL A 6 1.11 9.46 -14.00
N LEU A 7 2.01 8.90 -13.18
CA LEU A 7 3.21 9.60 -12.72
C LEU A 7 4.21 9.93 -13.85
N THR A 8 4.18 9.19 -14.96
CA THR A 8 5.05 9.44 -16.11
C THR A 8 4.40 10.30 -17.21
N ASP A 9 3.09 10.56 -17.12
CA ASP A 9 2.43 11.49 -18.02
C ASP A 9 2.83 12.94 -17.70
N PRO A 10 3.52 13.65 -18.61
CA PRO A 10 3.95 15.01 -18.36
C PRO A 10 2.80 16.02 -18.30
N SER A 11 1.63 15.67 -18.84
CA SER A 11 0.44 16.52 -18.91
C SER A 11 -0.58 16.28 -17.80
N ASP A 12 -0.47 15.19 -17.05
CA ASP A 12 -1.40 14.88 -15.96
C ASP A 12 -1.21 15.87 -14.79
N PRO A 13 -2.28 16.61 -14.38
CA PRO A 13 -2.18 17.65 -13.36
C PRO A 13 -1.85 17.08 -11.98
N VAL A 14 -2.33 15.89 -11.62
CA VAL A 14 -2.00 15.21 -10.37
C VAL A 14 -0.52 14.86 -10.32
N ALA A 15 -0.01 14.28 -11.41
CA ALA A 15 1.39 13.93 -11.52
C ALA A 15 2.32 15.17 -11.52
N MET A 16 1.89 16.28 -12.11
CA MET A 16 2.66 17.54 -12.07
C MET A 16 2.87 18.03 -10.63
N VAL A 17 1.82 18.04 -9.82
CA VAL A 17 1.91 18.43 -8.40
C VAL A 17 2.79 17.45 -7.62
N LEU A 18 2.53 16.15 -7.77
CA LEU A 18 3.26 15.12 -7.03
C LEU A 18 4.76 15.09 -7.36
N ARG A 19 5.15 15.27 -8.62
CA ARG A 19 6.56 15.33 -9.00
C ARG A 19 7.30 16.55 -8.43
N GLN A 20 6.59 17.61 -8.08
CA GLN A 20 7.18 18.79 -7.43
C GLN A 20 7.36 18.57 -5.91
N LYS A 21 6.41 17.87 -5.29
CA LYS A 21 6.37 17.69 -3.83
C LYS A 21 7.05 16.39 -3.36
N CYS A 22 7.09 15.35 -4.21
CA CYS A 22 7.48 14.00 -3.81
C CYS A 22 8.60 13.42 -4.67
N ARG A 23 9.42 12.59 -4.03
CA ARG A 23 10.27 11.61 -4.72
C ARG A 23 9.61 10.23 -4.56
N PHE A 24 9.29 9.60 -5.69
CA PHE A 24 8.68 8.27 -5.72
C PHE A 24 9.74 7.19 -5.86
N HIS A 25 9.62 6.17 -5.02
CA HIS A 25 10.32 4.90 -5.15
C HIS A 25 9.27 3.83 -5.40
N ILE A 26 9.32 3.17 -6.54
CA ILE A 26 8.30 2.20 -6.96
C ILE A 26 8.96 0.87 -7.25
N VAL A 27 8.49 -0.17 -6.58
CA VAL A 27 8.84 -1.56 -6.83
C VAL A 27 7.64 -2.22 -7.51
N PRO A 28 7.64 -2.37 -8.85
CA PRO A 28 6.47 -2.87 -9.58
C PRO A 28 6.09 -4.30 -9.24
N ASN A 29 7.05 -5.11 -8.85
CA ASN A 29 6.86 -6.49 -8.44
C ASN A 29 7.91 -6.88 -7.40
N CYS A 30 7.45 -7.04 -6.15
CA CYS A 30 8.34 -7.41 -5.04
C CYS A 30 8.78 -8.89 -5.09
N ASN A 31 8.07 -9.74 -5.84
CA ASN A 31 8.33 -11.18 -5.91
C ASN A 31 8.33 -11.68 -7.36
N PRO A 32 9.34 -11.31 -8.17
CA PRO A 32 9.36 -11.66 -9.60
C PRO A 32 9.45 -13.17 -9.84
N ASP A 33 10.20 -13.89 -9.01
CA ASP A 33 10.34 -15.33 -9.13
C ASP A 33 9.05 -16.09 -8.77
N GLY A 34 8.38 -15.66 -7.69
CA GLY A 34 7.10 -16.21 -7.29
C GLY A 34 6.03 -15.95 -8.32
N SER A 35 5.96 -14.73 -8.85
CA SER A 35 5.03 -14.35 -9.93
C SER A 35 5.23 -15.23 -11.17
N ARG A 36 6.48 -15.42 -11.60
CA ARG A 36 6.81 -16.26 -12.76
C ARG A 36 6.43 -17.73 -12.56
N ARG A 37 6.56 -18.25 -11.32
CA ARG A 37 6.33 -19.66 -10.99
C ARG A 37 4.90 -19.95 -10.55
N GLY A 38 4.06 -18.92 -10.38
CA GLY A 38 2.69 -19.07 -9.89
C GLY A 38 2.62 -19.38 -8.40
N HIS A 39 3.59 -18.94 -7.60
CA HIS A 39 3.53 -19.05 -6.16
C HIS A 39 2.57 -18.02 -5.59
N LEU A 40 1.74 -18.44 -4.63
CA LEU A 40 0.78 -17.53 -4.01
C LEU A 40 1.47 -16.44 -3.18
N ARG A 41 2.47 -16.77 -2.37
CA ARG A 41 3.09 -15.86 -1.39
C ARG A 41 4.60 -15.96 -1.32
N THR A 42 5.19 -17.05 -1.78
CA THR A 42 6.61 -17.34 -1.54
C THR A 42 7.47 -16.96 -2.72
N ASN A 43 8.70 -16.55 -2.44
CA ASN A 43 9.74 -16.35 -3.45
C ASN A 43 10.34 -17.70 -3.91
N ALA A 44 11.44 -17.66 -4.67
CA ALA A 44 12.14 -18.84 -5.16
C ALA A 44 12.71 -19.73 -4.05
N ALA A 45 13.06 -19.14 -2.90
CA ALA A 45 13.55 -19.86 -1.73
C ALA A 45 12.45 -20.51 -0.88
N GLY A 46 11.18 -20.31 -1.25
CA GLY A 46 10.03 -20.79 -0.47
C GLY A 46 9.66 -19.90 0.71
N THR A 47 10.22 -18.70 0.79
CA THR A 47 10.01 -17.74 1.87
C THR A 47 8.84 -16.82 1.57
N ASN A 48 7.94 -16.61 2.54
CA ASN A 48 6.89 -15.61 2.46
C ASN A 48 7.48 -14.22 2.75
N LEU A 49 7.69 -13.43 1.69
CA LEU A 49 8.36 -12.13 1.78
C LEU A 49 7.65 -11.16 2.75
N ASN A 50 6.33 -11.21 2.87
CA ASN A 50 5.60 -10.38 3.82
C ASN A 50 5.59 -10.97 5.26
N ARG A 51 6.65 -11.71 5.61
CA ARG A 51 6.99 -12.16 6.97
C ARG A 51 8.46 -11.93 7.31
N GLU A 52 9.18 -11.26 6.42
CA GLU A 52 10.63 -11.06 6.54
C GLU A 52 11.03 -9.61 6.83
N TRP A 53 10.07 -8.70 6.94
CA TRP A 53 10.39 -7.26 7.02
C TRP A 53 11.11 -6.84 8.29
N ALA A 54 10.97 -7.55 9.39
CA ALA A 54 11.72 -7.28 10.62
C ALA A 54 13.22 -7.58 10.46
N GLU A 55 13.54 -8.75 9.91
CA GLU A 55 14.92 -9.25 9.81
C GLU A 55 15.17 -9.95 8.45
N PRO A 56 15.13 -9.20 7.31
CA PRO A 56 15.38 -9.80 6.02
C PRO A 56 16.83 -10.26 5.85
N SER A 57 17.03 -11.34 5.11
CA SER A 57 18.35 -11.89 4.83
C SER A 57 18.63 -12.04 3.34
N ALA A 58 19.92 -12.12 2.98
CA ALA A 58 20.33 -12.33 1.59
C ALA A 58 19.97 -13.73 1.08
N GLU A 59 19.84 -14.72 1.98
CA GLU A 59 19.53 -16.10 1.64
C GLU A 59 18.04 -16.34 1.50
N ALA A 60 17.22 -15.82 2.43
CA ALA A 60 15.79 -16.11 2.49
C ALA A 60 14.92 -15.07 1.78
N SER A 61 15.28 -13.79 1.88
CA SER A 61 14.45 -12.66 1.43
C SER A 61 15.28 -11.51 0.84
N PRO A 62 16.15 -11.78 -0.16
CA PRO A 62 17.00 -10.75 -0.76
C PRO A 62 16.22 -9.57 -1.34
N GLU A 63 15.01 -9.82 -1.81
CA GLU A 63 14.09 -8.79 -2.32
C GLU A 63 13.73 -7.78 -1.23
N VAL A 64 13.29 -8.25 -0.07
CA VAL A 64 12.94 -7.40 1.07
C VAL A 64 14.17 -6.69 1.61
N LEU A 65 15.31 -7.37 1.68
CA LEU A 65 16.59 -6.78 2.12
C LEU A 65 16.98 -5.61 1.22
N ALA A 66 16.89 -5.77 -0.10
CA ALA A 66 17.22 -4.71 -1.07
C ALA A 66 16.27 -3.51 -0.93
N ILE A 67 14.96 -3.75 -0.82
CA ILE A 67 13.95 -2.69 -0.65
C ILE A 67 14.20 -1.95 0.66
N ARG A 68 14.39 -2.66 1.77
CA ARG A 68 14.62 -2.04 3.08
C ARG A 68 15.91 -1.22 3.13
N ASN A 69 16.98 -1.71 2.51
CA ASN A 69 18.24 -0.94 2.40
C ASN A 69 18.06 0.34 1.60
N ALA A 70 17.27 0.32 0.52
CA ALA A 70 16.93 1.52 -0.25
C ALA A 70 16.10 2.51 0.58
N MET A 71 15.11 2.02 1.34
CA MET A 71 14.32 2.84 2.26
C MET A 71 15.20 3.46 3.36
N ASP A 72 16.14 2.71 3.93
CA ASP A 72 17.09 3.22 4.95
C ASP A 72 17.97 4.33 4.41
N ALA A 73 18.36 4.24 3.14
CA ALA A 73 19.23 5.25 2.50
C ALA A 73 18.48 6.55 2.16
N THR A 74 17.15 6.50 1.98
CA THR A 74 16.37 7.64 1.49
C THR A 74 15.39 8.21 2.51
N GLY A 75 15.06 7.45 3.54
CA GLY A 75 13.91 7.71 4.40
C GLY A 75 12.57 7.40 3.71
N VAL A 76 11.50 7.35 4.51
CA VAL A 76 10.14 7.13 4.03
C VAL A 76 9.18 8.06 4.78
N HIS A 77 8.32 8.79 4.05
CA HIS A 77 7.30 9.67 4.64
C HIS A 77 5.88 9.10 4.45
N PHE A 78 5.67 8.38 3.36
CA PHE A 78 4.42 7.70 3.02
C PHE A 78 4.75 6.40 2.30
N ALA A 79 4.09 5.32 2.67
CA ALA A 79 4.27 4.00 2.04
C ALA A 79 2.92 3.33 1.76
N MET A 80 2.79 2.73 0.60
CA MET A 80 1.65 1.91 0.22
C MET A 80 2.14 0.58 -0.34
N ASP A 81 1.77 -0.51 0.32
CA ASP A 81 1.97 -1.88 -0.15
C ASP A 81 0.69 -2.35 -0.83
N VAL A 82 0.76 -2.80 -2.08
CA VAL A 82 -0.41 -3.09 -2.91
C VAL A 82 -0.60 -4.59 -3.02
N HIS A 83 -1.74 -5.06 -2.54
CA HIS A 83 -2.10 -6.46 -2.43
C HIS A 83 -3.42 -6.80 -3.12
N GLY A 84 -3.69 -8.09 -3.24
CA GLY A 84 -5.01 -8.63 -3.54
C GLY A 84 -5.46 -9.56 -2.44
N ASP A 85 -6.74 -9.43 -2.02
CA ASP A 85 -7.36 -10.28 -1.01
C ASP A 85 -8.30 -11.30 -1.63
N GLU A 86 -8.14 -12.57 -1.26
CA GLU A 86 -8.95 -13.67 -1.77
C GLU A 86 -10.30 -13.85 -1.06
N ALA A 87 -10.48 -13.24 0.12
CA ALA A 87 -11.61 -13.47 1.00
C ALA A 87 -12.59 -12.30 1.07
N ILE A 88 -12.06 -11.07 1.14
CA ILE A 88 -12.88 -9.87 1.33
C ILE A 88 -13.24 -9.24 -0.02
N PRO A 89 -14.53 -9.21 -0.42
CA PRO A 89 -14.94 -8.70 -1.72
C PRO A 89 -15.10 -7.17 -1.71
N ALA A 90 -14.04 -6.46 -1.34
CA ALA A 90 -14.02 -5.01 -1.20
C ALA A 90 -12.60 -4.48 -1.41
N VAL A 91 -12.49 -3.21 -1.81
CA VAL A 91 -11.24 -2.45 -1.70
C VAL A 91 -11.20 -1.79 -0.33
N PHE A 92 -10.11 -1.98 0.40
CA PHE A 92 -9.89 -1.38 1.71
C PHE A 92 -8.42 -1.12 2.00
N LEU A 93 -8.16 -0.31 3.03
CA LEU A 93 -6.82 -0.12 3.58
C LEU A 93 -6.66 -0.92 4.88
N ALA A 94 -5.54 -1.59 5.03
CA ALA A 94 -5.07 -2.09 6.31
C ALA A 94 -3.97 -1.16 6.83
N GLY A 95 -4.19 -0.60 8.01
CA GLY A 95 -3.26 0.32 8.66
C GLY A 95 -2.20 -0.40 9.48
N PHE A 96 -1.53 0.40 10.30
CA PHE A 96 -0.43 -0.05 11.14
C PHE A 96 -0.76 0.09 12.64
N GLU A 97 -2.04 0.05 12.98
CA GLU A 97 -2.49 0.12 14.37
C GLU A 97 -1.85 -0.99 15.20
N GLY A 98 -1.46 -0.63 16.41
CA GLY A 98 -0.87 -1.57 17.36
C GLY A 98 0.64 -1.75 17.24
N ILE A 99 1.35 -1.00 16.39
CA ILE A 99 2.81 -0.93 16.45
C ILE A 99 3.27 -0.33 17.78
N PRO A 100 4.47 -0.66 18.28
CA PRO A 100 4.97 -0.11 19.55
C PRO A 100 5.01 1.41 19.59
N SER A 101 5.39 2.08 18.50
CA SER A 101 5.50 3.54 18.39
C SER A 101 4.18 4.25 18.04
N TRP A 102 3.04 3.54 17.99
CA TRP A 102 1.75 4.12 17.63
C TRP A 102 1.41 5.34 18.46
N SER A 103 1.01 6.43 17.81
CA SER A 103 0.47 7.64 18.43
C SER A 103 -0.83 8.06 17.75
N ASP A 104 -1.64 8.84 18.47
CA ASP A 104 -2.89 9.40 17.94
C ASP A 104 -2.63 10.30 16.72
N GLU A 105 -1.51 10.99 16.68
CA GLU A 105 -1.08 11.83 15.55
C GLU A 105 -0.80 10.99 14.30
N GLN A 106 -0.08 9.87 14.45
CA GLN A 106 0.14 8.93 13.34
C GLN A 106 -1.19 8.35 12.84
N GLY A 107 -2.07 7.98 13.78
CA GLY A 107 -3.41 7.50 13.47
C GLY A 107 -4.24 8.53 12.69
N GLU A 108 -4.23 9.78 13.11
CA GLU A 108 -4.98 10.84 12.44
C GLU A 108 -4.48 11.07 11.01
N ARG A 109 -3.16 11.04 10.77
CA ARG A 109 -2.59 11.12 9.42
C ARG A 109 -3.06 9.97 8.53
N TYR A 110 -3.03 8.73 9.04
CA TYR A 110 -3.52 7.55 8.31
C TYR A 110 -5.03 7.65 8.01
N TYR A 111 -5.86 7.90 9.01
CA TYR A 111 -7.31 8.00 8.83
C TYR A 111 -7.72 9.20 7.98
N ARG A 112 -6.94 10.27 7.97
CA ARG A 112 -7.15 11.38 7.04
C ARG A 112 -7.00 10.94 5.59
N TYR A 113 -5.96 10.16 5.25
CA TYR A 113 -5.79 9.61 3.91
C TYR A 113 -6.95 8.68 3.55
N GLU A 114 -7.34 7.80 4.44
CA GLU A 114 -8.46 6.87 4.28
C GLU A 114 -9.77 7.64 3.98
N ARG A 115 -10.10 8.67 4.77
CA ARG A 115 -11.28 9.53 4.54
C ARG A 115 -11.24 10.28 3.21
N ILE A 116 -10.06 10.71 2.79
CA ILE A 116 -9.90 11.38 1.49
C ILE A 116 -10.20 10.39 0.36
N LEU A 117 -9.64 9.19 0.42
CA LEU A 117 -9.85 8.18 -0.60
C LEU A 117 -11.33 7.73 -0.66
N ASP A 118 -11.99 7.54 0.49
CA ASP A 118 -13.41 7.16 0.58
C ASP A 118 -14.34 8.19 -0.09
N ARG A 119 -14.00 9.48 -0.03
CA ARG A 119 -14.76 10.53 -0.72
C ARG A 119 -14.50 10.61 -2.23
N ARG A 120 -13.36 10.11 -2.68
CA ARG A 120 -12.91 10.26 -4.07
C ARG A 120 -13.43 9.20 -5.00
N THR A 121 -13.57 7.99 -4.52
CA THR A 121 -13.97 6.87 -5.38
C THR A 121 -14.98 5.95 -4.69
N PRO A 122 -16.05 5.58 -5.39
CA PRO A 122 -17.04 4.63 -4.85
C PRO A 122 -16.50 3.20 -4.81
N ASP A 123 -15.36 2.91 -5.43
CA ASP A 123 -14.73 1.60 -5.38
C ASP A 123 -14.09 1.30 -4.02
N PHE A 124 -13.75 2.33 -3.26
CA PHE A 124 -13.18 2.22 -1.91
C PHE A 124 -14.25 2.33 -0.83
N GLN A 125 -14.04 1.66 0.28
CA GLN A 125 -14.92 1.72 1.45
C GLN A 125 -14.16 1.45 2.76
N THR A 126 -14.77 1.79 3.91
CA THR A 126 -14.17 1.69 5.26
C THR A 126 -14.94 0.77 6.22
N LYS A 127 -15.93 0.01 5.71
CA LYS A 127 -16.80 -0.85 6.52
C LYS A 127 -16.28 -2.27 6.66
N LEU A 128 -15.66 -2.78 5.60
CA LEU A 128 -15.08 -4.12 5.52
C LEU A 128 -13.57 -3.99 5.49
N GLY A 129 -12.87 -4.89 6.16
CA GLY A 129 -11.42 -4.91 6.22
C GLY A 129 -10.93 -5.80 7.35
N TYR A 130 -9.64 -5.79 7.62
CA TYR A 130 -9.07 -6.54 8.72
C TYR A 130 -9.38 -5.86 10.07
N PRO A 131 -9.54 -6.65 11.14
CA PRO A 131 -9.73 -6.09 12.47
C PRO A 131 -8.48 -5.31 12.90
N LYS A 132 -8.71 -4.17 13.59
CA LYS A 132 -7.61 -3.37 14.15
C LYS A 132 -6.83 -4.16 15.18
N THR A 133 -5.51 -4.03 15.11
CA THR A 133 -4.62 -4.69 16.07
C THR A 133 -4.54 -3.89 17.36
N GLY A 134 -4.61 -4.58 18.50
CA GLY A 134 -4.48 -3.93 19.82
C GLY A 134 -3.08 -3.37 20.06
N SER A 135 -2.98 -2.37 20.93
CA SER A 135 -1.72 -1.68 21.25
C SER A 135 -0.56 -2.64 21.55
N GLY A 136 0.58 -2.44 20.92
CA GLY A 136 1.81 -3.21 21.07
C GLY A 136 1.74 -4.65 20.53
N LYS A 137 0.68 -5.01 19.77
CA LYS A 137 0.48 -6.38 19.26
C LYS A 137 0.65 -6.48 17.73
N ALA A 138 1.04 -5.41 17.06
CA ALA A 138 1.28 -5.44 15.63
C ALA A 138 2.40 -6.42 15.27
N ASN A 139 2.19 -7.18 14.21
CA ASN A 139 3.22 -8.07 13.69
C ASN A 139 4.23 -7.28 12.85
N LEU A 140 5.40 -7.01 13.40
CA LEU A 140 6.47 -6.26 12.74
C LEU A 140 7.18 -7.06 11.63
N THR A 141 6.83 -8.31 11.40
CA THR A 141 7.37 -9.07 10.26
C THR A 141 6.69 -8.74 8.93
N ILE A 142 5.56 -8.02 8.96
CA ILE A 142 4.87 -7.55 7.75
C ILE A 142 5.30 -6.13 7.38
N SER A 143 5.23 -5.81 6.08
CA SER A 143 5.78 -4.60 5.49
C SER A 143 5.20 -3.33 6.10
N THR A 144 3.90 -3.17 6.10
CA THR A 144 3.22 -1.95 6.58
C THR A 144 3.58 -1.60 8.02
N ASN A 145 3.51 -2.59 8.92
CA ASN A 145 3.84 -2.37 10.33
C ASN A 145 5.33 -2.05 10.54
N GLN A 146 6.20 -2.78 9.85
CA GLN A 146 7.65 -2.56 9.97
C GLN A 146 8.07 -1.20 9.41
N VAL A 147 7.52 -0.79 8.28
CA VAL A 147 7.85 0.50 7.67
C VAL A 147 7.34 1.65 8.54
N ALA A 148 6.11 1.56 9.05
CA ALA A 148 5.58 2.56 9.97
C ALA A 148 6.42 2.67 11.26
N GLU A 149 6.75 1.55 11.89
CA GLU A 149 7.56 1.50 13.11
C GLU A 149 8.97 2.07 12.89
N ARG A 150 9.61 1.68 11.77
CA ARG A 150 11.00 2.04 11.47
C ARG A 150 11.19 3.51 11.13
N PHE A 151 10.24 4.10 10.39
CA PHE A 151 10.37 5.45 9.83
C PHE A 151 9.44 6.48 10.49
N GLY A 152 8.52 6.07 11.36
CA GLY A 152 7.51 6.96 11.94
C GLY A 152 6.54 7.54 10.89
N CYS A 153 6.45 6.91 9.73
CA CYS A 153 5.70 7.39 8.57
C CYS A 153 4.26 6.86 8.53
N THR A 154 3.44 7.46 7.66
CA THR A 154 2.15 6.90 7.30
C THR A 154 2.34 5.75 6.33
N ALA A 155 1.99 4.54 6.75
CA ALA A 155 2.09 3.33 5.94
C ALA A 155 0.74 2.61 5.87
N MET A 156 0.50 1.89 4.78
CA MET A 156 -0.75 1.15 4.59
C MET A 156 -0.57 0.01 3.60
N THR A 157 -1.40 -1.02 3.73
CA THR A 157 -1.64 -2.01 2.69
C THR A 157 -2.94 -1.68 1.99
N LEU A 158 -2.91 -1.49 0.68
CA LEU A 158 -4.10 -1.40 -0.16
C LEU A 158 -4.48 -2.81 -0.60
N GLU A 159 -5.64 -3.27 -0.19
CA GLU A 159 -6.18 -4.57 -0.58
C GLU A 159 -7.27 -4.41 -1.63
N MET A 160 -7.20 -5.22 -2.67
CA MET A 160 -8.18 -5.27 -3.75
C MET A 160 -8.76 -6.68 -3.87
N PRO A 161 -10.05 -6.86 -4.20
CA PRO A 161 -10.64 -8.19 -4.31
C PRO A 161 -10.12 -8.91 -5.55
N TYR A 162 -10.03 -10.25 -5.49
CA TYR A 162 -9.69 -11.06 -6.68
C TYR A 162 -10.84 -11.21 -7.66
N LYS A 163 -12.08 -11.03 -7.23
CA LYS A 163 -13.27 -11.30 -8.05
C LYS A 163 -14.02 -10.04 -8.40
N ASP A 164 -14.71 -9.45 -7.42
CA ASP A 164 -15.53 -8.25 -7.62
C ASP A 164 -15.85 -7.59 -6.29
N LEU A 165 -16.44 -6.38 -6.35
CA LEU A 165 -16.94 -5.66 -5.19
C LEU A 165 -18.36 -6.12 -4.87
N VAL A 166 -18.64 -6.30 -3.57
CA VAL A 166 -20.00 -6.65 -3.12
C VAL A 166 -20.98 -5.47 -3.25
N ASP A 167 -20.52 -4.25 -2.98
CA ASP A 167 -21.37 -3.05 -2.97
C ASP A 167 -21.50 -2.39 -4.35
N LEU A 168 -20.54 -2.63 -5.25
CA LEU A 168 -20.52 -2.05 -6.60
C LEU A 168 -20.06 -3.10 -7.63
N PRO A 169 -20.83 -4.17 -7.84
CA PRO A 169 -20.44 -5.25 -8.73
C PRO A 169 -20.42 -4.83 -10.19
N GLU A 170 -19.48 -5.38 -10.96
CA GLU A 170 -19.41 -5.30 -12.42
C GLU A 170 -19.60 -6.69 -13.03
N PRO A 171 -20.85 -7.10 -13.33
CA PRO A 171 -21.18 -8.47 -13.70
C PRO A 171 -20.46 -9.00 -14.94
N ALA A 172 -20.01 -8.10 -15.83
CA ALA A 172 -19.36 -8.49 -17.07
C ALA A 172 -17.88 -8.85 -16.90
N GLN A 173 -17.16 -8.15 -16.01
CA GLN A 173 -15.72 -8.25 -15.90
C GLN A 173 -15.19 -8.44 -14.46
N GLY A 174 -16.02 -8.15 -13.47
CA GLY A 174 -15.60 -8.15 -12.07
C GLY A 174 -14.60 -7.05 -11.75
N TRP A 175 -13.72 -7.31 -10.79
CA TRP A 175 -12.60 -6.41 -10.48
C TRP A 175 -11.51 -6.55 -11.54
N SER A 176 -11.52 -5.67 -12.52
CA SER A 176 -10.66 -5.75 -13.71
C SER A 176 -9.34 -5.00 -13.53
N PRO A 177 -8.31 -5.27 -14.38
CA PRO A 177 -7.09 -4.47 -14.43
C PRO A 177 -7.34 -2.99 -14.67
N GLU A 178 -8.34 -2.65 -15.47
CA GLU A 178 -8.74 -1.26 -15.76
C GLU A 178 -9.24 -0.56 -14.49
N ARG A 179 -10.07 -1.25 -13.67
CA ARG A 179 -10.50 -0.71 -12.37
C ARG A 179 -9.33 -0.52 -11.40
N CYS A 180 -8.35 -1.44 -11.39
CA CYS A 180 -7.11 -1.27 -10.62
C CYS A 180 -6.34 0.00 -11.05
N LYS A 181 -6.29 0.29 -12.35
CA LYS A 181 -5.62 1.50 -12.87
C LYS A 181 -6.35 2.79 -12.49
N LEU A 182 -7.69 2.79 -12.55
CA LEU A 182 -8.49 3.92 -12.11
C LEU A 182 -8.32 4.16 -10.60
N LEU A 183 -8.39 3.11 -9.78
CA LEU A 183 -8.13 3.21 -8.35
C LEU A 183 -6.74 3.79 -8.05
N ALA A 184 -5.71 3.40 -8.79
CA ALA A 184 -4.37 3.96 -8.62
C ALA A 184 -4.34 5.48 -8.87
N ARG A 185 -5.12 5.98 -9.84
CA ARG A 185 -5.28 7.41 -10.09
C ARG A 185 -5.95 8.12 -8.91
N ASP A 186 -7.00 7.51 -8.35
CA ASP A 186 -7.69 8.04 -7.16
C ASP A 186 -6.78 8.06 -5.94
N CYS A 187 -5.96 7.02 -5.73
CA CYS A 187 -4.95 6.98 -4.67
C CYS A 187 -3.93 8.12 -4.80
N LEU A 188 -3.44 8.39 -6.02
CA LEU A 188 -2.50 9.49 -6.26
C LEU A 188 -3.15 10.86 -6.07
N ALA A 189 -4.40 11.03 -6.50
CA ALA A 189 -5.14 12.25 -6.27
C ALA A 189 -5.47 12.48 -4.77
N ALA A 190 -5.74 11.38 -4.03
CA ALA A 190 -5.88 11.44 -2.58
C ALA A 190 -4.57 11.84 -1.88
N LEU A 191 -3.42 11.39 -2.39
CA LEU A 191 -2.12 11.78 -1.87
C LEU A 191 -1.84 13.28 -2.04
N VAL A 192 -2.25 13.90 -3.16
CA VAL A 192 -2.13 15.37 -3.32
C VAL A 192 -2.88 16.09 -2.21
N GLU A 193 -4.15 15.76 -1.99
CA GLU A 193 -4.99 16.39 -0.97
C GLU A 193 -4.46 16.12 0.45
N TRP A 194 -3.91 14.93 0.68
CA TRP A 194 -3.31 14.57 1.96
C TRP A 194 -2.06 15.40 2.25
N LEU A 195 -1.19 15.63 1.26
CA LEU A 195 0.01 16.46 1.39
C LEU A 195 -0.32 17.92 1.69
N ASP A 196 -1.35 18.48 1.08
CA ASP A 196 -1.76 19.87 1.35
C ASP A 196 -2.17 20.10 2.81
N GLY A 197 -2.67 19.07 3.47
CA GLY A 197 -3.00 19.14 4.90
C GLY A 197 -1.82 18.85 5.85
N GLU A 198 -0.64 18.47 5.36
CA GLU A 198 0.58 18.31 6.17
C GLU A 198 1.38 19.64 6.24
N GLU A 199 1.11 20.59 5.35
CA GLU A 199 1.81 21.87 5.27
C GLU A 199 1.19 22.94 6.18
N GLY A 200 0.09 22.66 6.88
CA GLY A 200 -0.64 23.57 7.80
C GLY A 200 -0.39 23.23 9.25
#